data_1cf14390ebddd752c69f806c79bbcbbd
#
_entry.id   1cf14390ebddd752c69f806c79bbcbbd
#
_cell.length_a   1.000
_cell.length_b   1.000
_cell.length_c   1.000
_cell.angle_alpha   90.00
_cell.angle_beta   90.00
_cell.angle_gamma   90.00
#
_symmetry.space_group_name_H-M   'P 1'
#
loop_
_entity.id
_entity.type
_entity.pdbx_description
1 polymer ?
#
loop_
_entity_poly.entity_id
_entity_poly.type
_entity_poly.pdbx_seq_one_letter_code
_entity_poly.pdbx_strand_id
1 'polypeptide(L)'
;MYYHEAFRNADCILGGESVEKNKRCPQLGQKVSKILSKKEQGSVIENMLVALIGIVMVTAFLVIIFGAFSGISDKWAIRQCAREYLLIMETEGYLKPSDQAALQRELESYGLYNISFSGTTTRQVGYGDRIYLSIEGTYNDNILAFASGISRVAYHPTRISINRQTTAKQ
;
A
#
# COMPACT_ATOMS: atom_id res chain seq x y z
N MET A 1 11.88 -28.39 17.07
CA MET A 1 12.65 -29.11 18.10
C MET A 1 11.91 -30.42 18.46
N TYR A 2 11.64 -31.30 17.51
CA TYR A 2 11.07 -32.64 17.67
C TYR A 2 11.15 -33.35 16.31
N TYR A 3 12.33 -33.84 15.90
CA TYR A 3 12.50 -34.84 14.83
C TYR A 3 13.96 -35.34 14.83
N HIS A 4 14.47 -35.80 15.98
CA HIS A 4 15.82 -36.36 16.02
C HIS A 4 15.94 -37.67 16.83
N GLU A 5 14.86 -38.39 17.08
CA GLU A 5 14.89 -39.62 17.91
C GLU A 5 14.28 -40.88 17.28
N ALA A 6 14.19 -40.98 15.98
CA ALA A 6 13.62 -42.15 15.32
C ALA A 6 14.62 -43.04 14.55
N PHE A 7 15.93 -42.85 14.72
CA PHE A 7 16.91 -43.62 13.93
C PHE A 7 18.03 -44.26 14.79
N ARG A 8 17.68 -44.77 15.96
CA ARG A 8 18.71 -45.43 16.79
C ARG A 8 18.26 -46.72 17.45
N ASN A 9 17.37 -47.53 16.86
CA ASN A 9 17.05 -48.86 17.34
C ASN A 9 16.75 -49.81 16.21
N ALA A 10 17.72 -50.19 15.42
CA ALA A 10 17.65 -51.35 14.53
C ALA A 10 19.04 -51.92 14.26
N ASP A 11 19.86 -52.04 15.30
CA ASP A 11 21.01 -52.90 15.28
C ASP A 11 20.97 -53.79 16.53
N CYS A 12 20.82 -55.03 16.34
CA CYS A 12 20.96 -56.18 17.18
C CYS A 12 19.70 -57.10 17.13
N ILE A 13 19.78 -58.11 16.29
CA ILE A 13 19.35 -59.47 16.60
C ILE A 13 19.84 -60.39 15.48
N LEU A 14 20.71 -61.36 15.92
CA LEU A 14 20.99 -62.64 15.35
C LEU A 14 21.84 -62.68 14.06
N GLY A 15 23.04 -63.18 14.08
CA GLY A 15 23.44 -64.50 14.53
C GLY A 15 23.69 -65.41 13.35
N GLY A 16 24.99 -65.66 13.05
CA GLY A 16 25.53 -66.88 12.45
C GLY A 16 24.98 -67.35 11.09
N GLU A 17 25.77 -67.19 10.08
CA GLU A 17 26.24 -68.34 9.27
C GLU A 17 26.88 -67.82 7.99
N SER A 18 28.09 -68.25 7.80
CA SER A 18 28.83 -68.15 6.56
C SER A 18 28.07 -68.76 5.40
N VAL A 19 27.90 -68.06 4.29
CA VAL A 19 27.91 -68.62 2.94
C VAL A 19 28.02 -67.53 1.87
N GLU A 20 29.10 -67.63 1.11
CA GLU A 20 29.18 -67.42 -0.32
C GLU A 20 29.00 -66.03 -0.93
N LYS A 21 30.12 -65.48 -1.37
CA LYS A 21 30.27 -64.40 -2.30
C LYS A 21 29.35 -64.50 -3.51
N ASN A 22 28.29 -63.71 -3.53
CA ASN A 22 27.58 -63.44 -4.76
C ASN A 22 27.82 -61.99 -5.19
N LYS A 23 28.79 -61.80 -6.10
CA LYS A 23 29.15 -60.58 -6.81
C LYS A 23 28.01 -60.16 -7.76
N ARG A 24 26.85 -59.78 -7.29
CA ARG A 24 25.80 -59.23 -8.16
C ARG A 24 24.89 -58.25 -7.46
N CYS A 25 25.40 -57.12 -6.96
CA CYS A 25 24.56 -55.97 -6.65
C CYS A 25 25.29 -54.63 -6.56
N PRO A 26 26.13 -54.20 -7.54
CA PRO A 26 26.49 -52.79 -7.61
C PRO A 26 25.59 -51.96 -8.52
N GLN A 27 24.71 -52.60 -9.34
CA GLN A 27 23.92 -51.87 -10.32
C GLN A 27 22.57 -51.37 -9.82
N LEU A 28 21.98 -52.00 -8.81
CA LEU A 28 20.70 -51.54 -8.26
C LEU A 28 20.82 -50.28 -7.42
N GLY A 29 21.90 -50.15 -6.64
CA GLY A 29 22.16 -48.97 -5.82
C GLY A 29 22.35 -47.69 -6.64
N GLN A 30 23.02 -47.79 -7.78
CA GLN A 30 23.24 -46.63 -8.66
C GLN A 30 21.99 -46.20 -9.44
N LYS A 31 21.11 -47.13 -9.78
CA LYS A 31 19.81 -46.76 -10.39
C LYS A 31 18.88 -46.10 -9.42
N VAL A 32 18.81 -46.55 -8.17
CA VAL A 32 17.97 -45.96 -7.15
C VAL A 32 18.48 -44.59 -6.74
N SER A 33 19.78 -44.37 -6.60
CA SER A 33 20.34 -43.04 -6.30
C SER A 33 20.13 -42.04 -7.45
N LYS A 34 20.16 -42.49 -8.71
CA LYS A 34 19.87 -41.64 -9.87
C LYS A 34 18.41 -41.26 -9.98
N ILE A 35 17.46 -42.13 -9.55
CA ILE A 35 16.04 -41.85 -9.55
C ILE A 35 15.70 -40.89 -8.40
N LEU A 36 16.31 -41.03 -7.23
CA LEU A 36 16.15 -40.15 -6.09
C LEU A 36 16.73 -38.76 -6.37
N SER A 37 17.92 -38.63 -6.96
CA SER A 37 18.50 -37.34 -7.31
C SER A 37 17.72 -36.62 -8.41
N LYS A 38 17.06 -37.34 -9.32
CA LYS A 38 16.22 -36.73 -10.35
C LYS A 38 14.89 -36.23 -9.79
N LYS A 39 14.40 -36.83 -8.70
CA LYS A 39 13.18 -36.39 -8.02
C LYS A 39 13.43 -35.15 -7.14
N GLU A 40 14.63 -35.03 -6.54
CA GLU A 40 15.01 -33.85 -5.77
C GLU A 40 15.24 -32.62 -6.64
N GLN A 41 15.80 -32.76 -7.85
CA GLN A 41 15.97 -31.66 -8.79
C GLN A 41 14.65 -31.07 -9.28
N GLY A 42 13.63 -31.90 -9.48
CA GLY A 42 12.27 -31.42 -9.81
C GLY A 42 11.65 -30.60 -8.67
N SER A 43 11.81 -31.05 -7.43
CA SER A 43 11.29 -30.40 -6.23
C SER A 43 11.95 -29.00 -5.98
N VAL A 44 13.23 -28.85 -6.23
CA VAL A 44 13.94 -27.55 -6.06
C VAL A 44 13.45 -26.54 -7.10
N ILE A 45 13.30 -26.95 -8.36
CA ILE A 45 12.83 -26.06 -9.44
C ILE A 45 11.37 -25.66 -9.18
N GLU A 46 10.51 -26.56 -8.77
CA GLU A 46 9.13 -26.26 -8.41
C GLU A 46 9.04 -25.26 -7.25
N ASN A 47 9.83 -25.47 -6.19
CA ASN A 47 9.88 -24.55 -5.06
C ASN A 47 10.41 -23.17 -5.44
N MET A 48 11.43 -23.09 -6.31
CA MET A 48 11.93 -21.82 -6.83
C MET A 48 10.87 -21.10 -7.68
N LEU A 49 10.12 -21.82 -8.49
CA LEU A 49 9.08 -21.25 -9.33
C LEU A 49 7.91 -20.72 -8.49
N VAL A 50 7.49 -21.46 -7.47
CA VAL A 50 6.47 -21.00 -6.50
C VAL A 50 6.97 -19.76 -5.74
N ALA A 51 8.24 -19.74 -5.31
CA ALA A 51 8.82 -18.57 -4.64
C ALA A 51 8.87 -17.34 -5.55
N LEU A 52 9.23 -17.49 -6.82
CA LEU A 52 9.21 -16.40 -7.80
C LEU A 52 7.80 -15.85 -8.01
N ILE A 53 6.82 -16.72 -8.19
CA ILE A 53 5.42 -16.30 -8.32
C ILE A 53 4.97 -15.56 -7.05
N GLY A 54 5.33 -16.07 -5.88
CA GLY A 54 5.03 -15.43 -4.59
C GLY A 54 5.61 -14.01 -4.49
N ILE A 55 6.86 -13.82 -4.89
CA ILE A 55 7.51 -12.50 -4.89
C ILE A 55 6.79 -11.54 -5.84
N VAL A 56 6.45 -11.99 -7.05
CA VAL A 56 5.71 -11.16 -8.02
C VAL A 56 4.34 -10.76 -7.48
N MET A 57 3.62 -11.67 -6.85
CA MET A 57 2.31 -11.38 -6.25
C MET A 57 2.42 -10.38 -5.09
N VAL A 58 3.40 -10.54 -4.20
CA VAL A 58 3.63 -9.62 -3.09
C VAL A 58 4.01 -8.23 -3.59
N THR A 59 4.91 -8.13 -4.57
CA THR A 59 5.30 -6.83 -5.15
C THR A 59 4.13 -6.14 -5.85
N ALA A 60 3.32 -6.87 -6.60
CA ALA A 60 2.12 -6.32 -7.22
C ALA A 60 1.14 -5.79 -6.16
N PHE A 61 0.93 -6.53 -5.07
CA PHE A 61 0.07 -6.12 -3.97
C PHE A 61 0.57 -4.85 -3.26
N LEU A 62 1.88 -4.75 -3.02
CA LEU A 62 2.50 -3.55 -2.44
C LEU A 62 2.31 -2.32 -3.35
N VAL A 63 2.49 -2.45 -4.67
CA VAL A 63 2.27 -1.34 -5.61
C VAL A 63 0.83 -0.85 -5.56
N ILE A 64 -0.16 -1.75 -5.46
CA ILE A 64 -1.58 -1.39 -5.32
C ILE A 64 -1.82 -0.61 -4.02
N ILE A 65 -1.28 -1.09 -2.90
CA ILE A 65 -1.42 -0.43 -1.60
C ILE A 65 -0.80 0.98 -1.65
N PHE A 66 0.44 1.12 -2.12
CA PHE A 66 1.10 2.42 -2.20
C PHE A 66 0.36 3.39 -3.13
N GLY A 67 -0.18 2.92 -4.26
CA GLY A 67 -1.00 3.73 -5.15
C GLY A 67 -2.29 4.23 -4.49
N ALA A 68 -2.95 3.40 -3.67
CA ALA A 68 -4.14 3.80 -2.93
C ALA A 68 -3.83 4.83 -1.81
N PHE A 69 -2.68 4.68 -1.14
CA PHE A 69 -2.28 5.61 -0.08
C PHE A 69 -1.97 7.02 -0.58
N SER A 70 -1.38 7.18 -1.78
CA SER A 70 -1.04 8.50 -2.31
C SER A 70 -2.28 9.39 -2.47
N GLY A 71 -3.37 8.89 -3.03
CA GLY A 71 -4.61 9.64 -3.20
C GLY A 71 -5.30 10.05 -1.89
N ILE A 72 -5.11 9.27 -0.81
CA ILE A 72 -5.64 9.61 0.52
C ILE A 72 -4.83 10.74 1.16
N SER A 73 -3.50 10.71 0.99
CA SER A 73 -2.59 11.70 1.55
C SER A 73 -2.90 13.12 1.05
N ASP A 74 -3.12 13.30 -0.24
CA ASP A 74 -3.41 14.61 -0.84
C ASP A 74 -4.74 15.19 -0.33
N LYS A 75 -5.78 14.36 -0.25
CA LYS A 75 -7.08 14.77 0.32
C LYS A 75 -6.97 15.15 1.80
N TRP A 76 -6.07 14.53 2.51
CA TRP A 76 -5.80 14.84 3.92
C TRP A 76 -5.07 16.18 4.06
N ALA A 77 -4.05 16.43 3.25
CA ALA A 77 -3.31 17.69 3.20
C ALA A 77 -4.23 18.87 2.89
N ILE A 78 -5.11 18.74 1.89
CA ILE A 78 -6.11 19.77 1.56
C ILE A 78 -7.01 20.12 2.75
N ARG A 79 -7.47 19.11 3.50
CA ARG A 79 -8.32 19.33 4.70
C ARG A 79 -7.54 19.98 5.85
N GLN A 80 -6.27 19.68 6.00
CA GLN A 80 -5.42 20.25 7.01
C GLN A 80 -5.10 21.71 6.69
N CYS A 81 -4.75 22.03 5.45
CA CYS A 81 -4.59 23.39 4.97
C CYS A 81 -5.85 24.24 5.25
N ALA A 82 -7.04 23.74 4.89
CA ALA A 82 -8.29 24.45 5.19
C ALA A 82 -8.50 24.70 6.69
N ARG A 83 -8.04 23.80 7.57
CA ARG A 83 -8.12 23.97 9.02
C ARG A 83 -7.18 25.08 9.52
N GLU A 84 -5.98 25.18 8.99
CA GLU A 84 -5.01 26.21 9.38
C GLU A 84 -5.54 27.61 9.07
N TYR A 85 -6.07 27.82 7.87
CA TYR A 85 -6.69 29.09 7.51
C TYR A 85 -7.96 29.39 8.30
N LEU A 86 -8.73 28.37 8.67
CA LEU A 86 -9.86 28.56 9.58
C LEU A 86 -9.43 29.10 10.95
N LEU A 87 -8.30 28.62 11.50
CA LEU A 87 -7.73 29.13 12.76
C LEU A 87 -7.25 30.59 12.62
N ILE A 88 -6.68 30.99 11.47
CA ILE A 88 -6.35 32.39 11.19
C ILE A 88 -7.62 33.24 11.15
N MET A 89 -8.66 32.76 10.50
CA MET A 89 -9.96 33.45 10.47
C MET A 89 -10.57 33.61 11.87
N GLU A 90 -10.39 32.66 12.79
CA GLU A 90 -10.86 32.78 14.17
C GLU A 90 -10.25 33.98 14.89
N THR A 91 -8.98 34.30 14.63
CA THR A 91 -8.28 35.41 15.26
C THR A 91 -8.54 36.74 14.58
N GLU A 92 -8.86 36.74 13.30
CA GLU A 92 -9.03 37.97 12.50
C GLU A 92 -10.48 38.30 12.21
N GLY A 93 -11.39 37.33 12.43
CA GLY A 93 -12.82 37.51 12.21
C GLY A 93 -13.27 37.36 10.75
N TYR A 94 -12.37 37.20 9.79
CA TYR A 94 -12.68 37.04 8.36
C TYR A 94 -11.46 36.50 7.59
N LEU A 95 -11.67 36.11 6.32
CA LEU A 95 -10.58 35.73 5.42
C LEU A 95 -10.08 36.99 4.69
N LYS A 96 -8.85 37.41 4.97
CA LYS A 96 -8.21 38.52 4.25
C LYS A 96 -7.92 38.14 2.80
N PRO A 97 -7.93 39.09 1.86
CA PRO A 97 -7.57 38.81 0.46
C PRO A 97 -6.16 38.25 0.27
N SER A 98 -5.21 38.65 1.12
CA SER A 98 -3.83 38.10 1.14
C SER A 98 -3.82 36.61 1.48
N ASP A 99 -4.59 36.22 2.50
CA ASP A 99 -4.65 34.87 3.01
C ASP A 99 -5.46 33.97 2.07
N GLN A 100 -6.50 34.53 1.45
CA GLN A 100 -7.23 33.86 0.38
C GLN A 100 -6.32 33.53 -0.81
N ALA A 101 -5.48 34.47 -1.23
CA ALA A 101 -4.52 34.24 -2.32
C ALA A 101 -3.42 33.24 -1.94
N ALA A 102 -3.01 33.21 -0.67
CA ALA A 102 -2.06 32.23 -0.16
C ALA A 102 -2.70 30.84 -0.10
N LEU A 103 -3.89 30.72 0.47
CA LEU A 103 -4.67 29.48 0.53
C LEU A 103 -4.92 28.91 -0.87
N GLN A 104 -5.26 29.75 -1.84
CA GLN A 104 -5.48 29.31 -3.21
C GLN A 104 -4.21 28.69 -3.80
N ARG A 105 -3.05 29.34 -3.67
CA ARG A 105 -1.77 28.82 -4.17
C ARG A 105 -1.39 27.49 -3.51
N GLU A 106 -1.66 27.37 -2.22
CA GLU A 106 -1.36 26.16 -1.47
C GLU A 106 -2.27 25.01 -1.91
N LEU A 107 -3.55 25.25 -2.10
CA LEU A 107 -4.51 24.27 -2.62
C LEU A 107 -4.16 23.83 -4.07
N GLU A 108 -3.71 24.79 -4.91
CA GLU A 108 -3.24 24.50 -6.26
C GLU A 108 -1.98 23.61 -6.23
N SER A 109 -1.09 23.79 -5.25
CA SER A 109 0.10 22.93 -5.08
C SER A 109 -0.25 21.47 -4.74
N TYR A 110 -1.40 21.24 -4.10
CA TYR A 110 -1.95 19.90 -3.85
C TYR A 110 -2.79 19.37 -5.03
N GLY A 111 -2.79 20.06 -6.18
CA GLY A 111 -3.46 19.62 -7.39
C GLY A 111 -4.95 19.95 -7.47
N LEU A 112 -5.47 20.85 -6.62
CA LEU A 112 -6.80 21.40 -6.78
C LEU A 112 -6.81 22.45 -7.90
N TYR A 113 -7.83 22.43 -8.73
CA TYR A 113 -8.10 23.43 -9.76
C TYR A 113 -9.58 23.84 -9.76
N ASN A 114 -9.90 24.94 -10.42
CA ASN A 114 -11.24 25.58 -10.40
C ASN A 114 -11.71 25.85 -8.98
N ILE A 115 -10.85 26.48 -8.17
CA ILE A 115 -11.11 26.74 -6.75
C ILE A 115 -12.06 27.93 -6.65
N SER A 116 -13.12 27.74 -5.84
CA SER A 116 -14.11 28.78 -5.50
C SER A 116 -14.24 28.87 -3.98
N PHE A 117 -14.29 30.11 -3.49
CA PHE A 117 -14.50 30.44 -2.08
C PHE A 117 -15.91 30.99 -1.82
N SER A 118 -16.87 30.62 -2.65
CA SER A 118 -18.26 31.07 -2.50
C SER A 118 -18.84 30.64 -1.16
N GLY A 119 -19.39 31.60 -0.41
CA GLY A 119 -19.94 31.36 0.93
C GLY A 119 -18.92 31.54 2.07
N THR A 120 -17.67 31.91 1.79
CA THR A 120 -16.66 32.24 2.80
C THR A 120 -16.90 33.63 3.37
N THR A 121 -16.69 33.81 4.68
CA THR A 121 -16.79 35.11 5.36
C THR A 121 -15.58 35.98 4.99
N THR A 122 -15.81 36.98 4.14
CA THR A 122 -14.80 37.92 3.65
C THR A 122 -14.88 39.31 4.30
N ARG A 123 -15.86 39.52 5.17
CA ARG A 123 -16.01 40.76 5.93
C ARG A 123 -15.76 40.48 7.40
N GLN A 124 -15.07 41.40 8.06
CA GLN A 124 -14.82 41.34 9.48
C GLN A 124 -16.13 41.22 10.27
N VAL A 125 -16.19 40.26 11.16
CA VAL A 125 -17.31 40.01 12.06
C VAL A 125 -16.86 40.25 13.50
N GLY A 126 -17.83 40.51 14.40
CA GLY A 126 -17.54 40.75 15.81
C GLY A 126 -17.20 39.50 16.61
N TYR A 127 -16.71 39.70 17.83
CA TYR A 127 -16.43 38.62 18.78
C TYR A 127 -17.66 37.73 19.00
N GLY A 128 -17.45 36.42 18.88
CA GLY A 128 -18.54 35.44 19.08
C GLY A 128 -19.41 35.18 17.85
N ASP A 129 -19.29 35.97 16.79
CA ASP A 129 -20.00 35.75 15.53
C ASP A 129 -19.52 34.52 14.79
N ARG A 130 -20.39 33.95 13.98
CA ARG A 130 -20.04 32.75 13.17
C ARG A 130 -19.27 33.12 11.93
N ILE A 131 -18.20 32.37 11.70
CA ILE A 131 -17.35 32.47 10.53
C ILE A 131 -17.50 31.19 9.70
N TYR A 132 -17.58 31.35 8.40
CA TYR A 132 -17.72 30.27 7.45
C TYR A 132 -16.53 30.24 6.49
N LEU A 133 -15.92 29.10 6.31
CA LEU A 133 -14.94 28.83 5.26
C LEU A 133 -15.52 27.75 4.33
N SER A 134 -15.80 28.15 3.10
CA SER A 134 -16.29 27.26 2.05
C SER A 134 -15.29 27.23 0.92
N ILE A 135 -14.77 26.03 0.62
CA ILE A 135 -13.82 25.78 -0.45
C ILE A 135 -14.44 24.74 -1.37
N GLU A 136 -14.63 25.08 -2.62
CA GLU A 136 -15.03 24.13 -3.66
C GLU A 136 -13.95 24.07 -4.72
N GLY A 137 -13.62 22.87 -5.18
CA GLY A 137 -12.60 22.69 -6.22
C GLY A 137 -12.73 21.33 -6.89
N THR A 138 -11.96 21.15 -7.94
CA THR A 138 -11.87 19.86 -8.66
C THR A 138 -10.46 19.31 -8.47
N TYR A 139 -10.38 18.04 -8.15
CA TYR A 139 -9.13 17.30 -7.98
C TYR A 139 -9.09 16.14 -8.98
N ASN A 140 -7.94 15.93 -9.62
CA ASN A 140 -7.76 14.79 -10.50
C ASN A 140 -7.30 13.57 -9.66
N ASP A 141 -8.23 12.66 -9.39
CA ASP A 141 -7.87 11.38 -8.80
C ASP A 141 -7.13 10.51 -9.83
N ASN A 142 -5.88 10.20 -9.55
CA ASN A 142 -5.11 9.21 -10.30
C ASN A 142 -5.55 7.81 -9.85
N ILE A 143 -6.64 7.31 -10.38
CA ILE A 143 -7.05 5.93 -10.15
C ILE A 143 -6.24 5.06 -11.10
N LEU A 144 -5.34 4.23 -10.56
CA LEU A 144 -4.77 3.11 -11.30
C LEU A 144 -5.90 2.16 -11.67
N ALA A 145 -6.50 2.38 -12.84
CA ALA A 145 -7.51 1.48 -13.37
C ALA A 145 -6.80 0.23 -13.89
N PHE A 146 -6.75 -0.82 -13.08
CA PHE A 146 -6.30 -2.15 -13.46
C PHE A 146 -7.31 -2.91 -14.34
N ALA A 147 -8.28 -2.22 -14.91
CA ALA A 147 -9.25 -2.83 -15.82
C ALA A 147 -8.66 -2.96 -17.22
N SER A 148 -8.40 -4.20 -17.63
CA SER A 148 -8.05 -4.65 -18.97
C SER A 148 -6.71 -4.16 -19.55
N GLY A 149 -5.63 -4.83 -19.14
CA GLY A 149 -4.40 -4.89 -19.92
C GLY A 149 -3.68 -3.55 -20.12
N ILE A 150 -2.63 -3.32 -19.33
CA ILE A 150 -1.63 -2.26 -19.48
C ILE A 150 -2.15 -0.84 -19.15
N SER A 151 -1.95 -0.46 -17.89
CA SER A 151 -1.75 0.89 -17.33
C SER A 151 -2.19 2.07 -18.23
N ARG A 152 -3.47 2.39 -18.23
CA ARG A 152 -3.92 3.75 -18.52
C ARG A 152 -4.23 4.44 -17.21
N VAL A 153 -3.48 5.49 -16.88
CA VAL A 153 -3.85 6.42 -15.81
C VAL A 153 -5.14 7.11 -16.26
N ALA A 154 -6.26 6.66 -15.75
CA ALA A 154 -7.54 7.33 -15.98
C ALA A 154 -7.64 8.49 -14.98
N TYR A 155 -7.55 9.73 -15.46
CA TYR A 155 -7.81 10.93 -14.69
C TYR A 155 -9.32 11.05 -14.48
N HIS A 156 -9.78 10.86 -13.26
CA HIS A 156 -11.19 11.09 -12.93
C HIS A 156 -11.31 12.41 -12.16
N PRO A 157 -11.92 13.47 -12.74
CA PRO A 157 -12.12 14.72 -12.03
C PRO A 157 -13.14 14.53 -10.90
N THR A 158 -12.70 14.63 -9.67
CA THR A 158 -13.55 14.53 -8.49
C THR A 158 -13.78 15.90 -7.88
N ARG A 159 -15.03 16.28 -7.66
CA ARG A 159 -15.37 17.53 -7.00
C ARG A 159 -15.18 17.38 -5.50
N ILE A 160 -14.41 18.29 -4.91
CA ILE A 160 -14.20 18.38 -3.45
C ILE A 160 -14.93 19.64 -2.97
N SER A 161 -15.75 19.49 -1.91
CA SER A 161 -16.37 20.59 -1.18
C SER A 161 -16.02 20.46 0.29
N ILE A 162 -15.43 21.51 0.85
CA ILE A 162 -15.06 21.61 2.27
C ILE A 162 -15.81 22.80 2.86
N ASN A 163 -16.74 22.52 3.73
CA ASN A 163 -17.49 23.53 4.48
C ASN A 163 -17.15 23.43 5.95
N ARG A 164 -16.60 24.49 6.52
CA ARG A 164 -16.21 24.60 7.92
C ARG A 164 -16.82 25.86 8.51
N GLN A 165 -17.19 25.77 9.79
CA GLN A 165 -17.67 26.92 10.57
C GLN A 165 -16.98 26.97 11.91
N THR A 166 -16.73 28.16 12.38
CA THR A 166 -16.21 28.45 13.71
C THR A 166 -16.73 29.78 14.22
N THR A 167 -16.25 30.25 15.36
CA THR A 167 -16.63 31.55 15.96
C THR A 167 -15.40 32.47 16.04
N ALA A 168 -15.59 33.77 15.79
CA ALA A 168 -14.55 34.77 15.95
C ALA A 168 -14.13 34.90 17.42
N LYS A 169 -12.82 34.96 17.66
CA LYS A 169 -12.19 35.04 18.99
C LYS A 169 -11.30 36.27 19.11
N GLN A 170 -11.69 37.37 18.45
CA GLN A 170 -10.93 38.64 18.47
C GLN A 170 -10.82 39.23 19.86
#